data_39af3dbc09e9fe50d37e3bb9753094cb
#
_entry.id   39af3dbc09e9fe50d37e3bb9753094cb
#
_cell.length_a   1.000
_cell.length_b   1.000
_cell.length_c   1.000
_cell.angle_alpha   90.00
_cell.angle_beta   90.00
_cell.angle_gamma   90.00
#
_symmetry.space_group_name_H-M   'P 1'
#
loop_
_entity.id
_entity.type
_entity.pdbx_description
1 polymer ?
#
loop_
_entity_poly.entity_id
_entity_poly.type
_entity_poly.pdbx_seq_one_letter_code
_entity_poly.pdbx_strand_id
1 'polypeptide(L)'
;MCPLKDYKETLNLPRTPFAMKAKLAQKEPETLRRWDAASLYAKIIASRQGRPVFVLHDGPPYANGHIHLGTAMNKVLNDFIVKSKTMAGYLAPYLPGWDCHGLPIEIHVDKLLGEKKKELPITAFREECKAYALKFIDIQRADV
;
A
#
# COMPACT_ATOMS: atom_id res chain seq x y z
N MET A 1 8.93 -10.23 -63.49
CA MET A 1 8.91 -9.96 -62.04
C MET A 1 7.75 -10.73 -61.44
N CYS A 2 7.98 -11.71 -60.58
CA CYS A 2 6.90 -12.40 -59.87
C CYS A 2 6.30 -11.43 -58.82
N PRO A 3 4.98 -11.21 -58.76
CA PRO A 3 4.42 -10.33 -57.74
C PRO A 3 4.70 -10.92 -56.36
N LEU A 4 5.25 -10.11 -55.47
CA LEU A 4 5.48 -10.51 -54.06
C LEU A 4 4.10 -10.88 -53.46
N LYS A 5 4.01 -12.15 -53.05
CA LYS A 5 2.79 -12.69 -52.44
C LYS A 5 2.61 -12.05 -51.07
N ASP A 6 1.46 -11.37 -50.86
CA ASP A 6 1.12 -10.85 -49.55
C ASP A 6 0.61 -12.00 -48.64
N TYR A 7 1.32 -12.28 -47.56
CA TYR A 7 0.99 -13.36 -46.63
C TYR A 7 0.19 -12.88 -45.40
N LYS A 8 -0.26 -11.62 -45.38
CA LYS A 8 -1.00 -11.09 -44.22
C LYS A 8 -2.26 -11.89 -43.91
N GLU A 9 -2.96 -12.35 -44.92
CA GLU A 9 -4.17 -13.15 -44.78
C GLU A 9 -3.93 -14.57 -44.26
N THR A 10 -2.66 -15.03 -44.28
CA THR A 10 -2.29 -16.36 -43.78
C THR A 10 -1.84 -16.37 -42.32
N LEU A 11 -1.77 -15.18 -41.67
CA LEU A 11 -1.38 -15.03 -40.28
C LEU A 11 -2.53 -15.38 -39.35
N ASN A 12 -2.35 -16.45 -38.56
CA ASN A 12 -3.28 -16.85 -37.51
C ASN A 12 -2.97 -16.08 -36.23
N LEU A 13 -3.22 -14.77 -36.21
CA LEU A 13 -3.08 -13.96 -34.99
C LEU A 13 -4.25 -14.23 -34.05
N PRO A 14 -3.99 -14.37 -32.72
CA PRO A 14 -5.05 -14.58 -31.75
C PRO A 14 -5.98 -13.36 -31.72
N ARG A 15 -7.29 -13.60 -31.83
CA ARG A 15 -8.32 -12.57 -31.64
C ARG A 15 -8.89 -12.73 -30.23
N THR A 16 -8.81 -11.66 -29.44
CA THR A 16 -9.30 -11.66 -28.07
C THR A 16 -10.06 -10.38 -27.75
N PRO A 17 -11.12 -10.42 -26.94
CA PRO A 17 -11.80 -9.24 -26.43
C PRO A 17 -10.97 -8.50 -25.36
N PHE A 18 -9.86 -9.06 -24.88
CA PHE A 18 -8.98 -8.37 -23.96
C PHE A 18 -8.33 -7.17 -24.63
N ALA A 19 -8.41 -6.03 -23.96
CA ALA A 19 -7.79 -4.81 -24.43
C ALA A 19 -6.25 -4.94 -24.44
N MET A 20 -5.62 -4.53 -25.53
CA MET A 20 -4.15 -4.52 -25.67
C MET A 20 -3.45 -3.63 -24.61
N LYS A 21 -4.14 -2.59 -24.14
CA LYS A 21 -3.65 -1.67 -23.10
C LYS A 21 -4.45 -1.89 -21.82
N ALA A 22 -3.77 -2.13 -20.70
CA ALA A 22 -4.40 -2.34 -19.41
C ALA A 22 -5.13 -1.08 -18.89
N LYS A 23 -4.63 0.13 -19.21
CA LYS A 23 -5.17 1.43 -18.74
C LYS A 23 -5.28 1.47 -17.21
N LEU A 24 -4.24 1.04 -16.50
CA LEU A 24 -4.26 0.85 -15.05
C LEU A 24 -4.59 2.14 -14.29
N ALA A 25 -4.02 3.28 -14.72
CA ALA A 25 -4.28 4.58 -14.09
C ALA A 25 -5.77 4.96 -14.01
N GLN A 26 -6.61 4.44 -14.92
CA GLN A 26 -8.06 4.64 -14.91
C GLN A 26 -8.79 3.51 -14.19
N LYS A 27 -8.40 2.26 -14.46
CA LYS A 27 -9.10 1.07 -13.95
C LYS A 27 -8.87 0.80 -12.48
N GLU A 28 -7.68 1.09 -11.95
CA GLU A 28 -7.37 0.83 -10.54
C GLU A 28 -8.23 1.67 -9.59
N PRO A 29 -8.34 3.00 -9.75
CA PRO A 29 -9.21 3.81 -8.90
C PRO A 29 -10.70 3.40 -8.99
N GLU A 30 -11.15 2.98 -10.17
CA GLU A 30 -12.52 2.48 -10.35
C GLU A 30 -12.73 1.15 -9.60
N THR A 31 -11.74 0.27 -9.67
CA THR A 31 -11.78 -1.02 -8.99
C THR A 31 -11.79 -0.84 -7.47
N LEU A 32 -10.94 0.06 -6.93
CA LEU A 32 -10.91 0.37 -5.51
C LEU A 32 -12.28 0.89 -5.03
N ARG A 33 -12.85 1.89 -5.71
CA ARG A 33 -14.18 2.40 -5.37
C ARG A 33 -15.26 1.31 -5.36
N ARG A 34 -15.21 0.37 -6.29
CA ARG A 34 -16.14 -0.77 -6.35
C ARG A 34 -15.92 -1.73 -5.18
N TRP A 35 -14.68 -1.98 -4.79
CA TRP A 35 -14.35 -2.84 -3.65
C TRP A 35 -14.78 -2.21 -2.32
N ASP A 36 -14.58 -0.93 -2.15
CA ASP A 36 -15.01 -0.18 -0.96
C ASP A 36 -16.53 -0.16 -0.84
N ALA A 37 -17.23 0.18 -1.93
CA ALA A 37 -18.70 0.16 -1.96
C ALA A 37 -19.28 -1.23 -1.65
N ALA A 38 -18.57 -2.29 -2.05
CA ALA A 38 -18.96 -3.66 -1.76
C ALA A 38 -18.55 -4.13 -0.36
N SER A 39 -17.75 -3.37 0.41
CA SER A 39 -17.10 -3.78 1.66
C SER A 39 -16.36 -5.11 1.49
N LEU A 40 -15.59 -5.24 0.41
CA LEU A 40 -15.01 -6.51 -0.03
C LEU A 40 -14.11 -7.13 1.03
N TYR A 41 -13.23 -6.34 1.67
CA TYR A 41 -12.33 -6.85 2.70
C TYR A 41 -13.08 -7.46 3.89
N ALA A 42 -14.10 -6.78 4.40
CA ALA A 42 -14.93 -7.30 5.49
C ALA A 42 -15.62 -8.62 5.13
N LYS A 43 -16.12 -8.73 3.89
CA LYS A 43 -16.71 -9.98 3.38
C LYS A 43 -15.69 -11.12 3.29
N ILE A 44 -14.47 -10.84 2.84
CA ILE A 44 -13.38 -11.82 2.79
C ILE A 44 -13.09 -12.33 4.21
N ILE A 45 -12.86 -11.44 5.16
CA ILE A 45 -12.59 -11.82 6.56
C ILE A 45 -13.74 -12.63 7.15
N ALA A 46 -14.98 -12.20 6.95
CA ALA A 46 -16.16 -12.92 7.43
C ALA A 46 -16.26 -14.33 6.82
N SER A 47 -15.98 -14.49 5.53
CA SER A 47 -16.01 -15.78 4.83
C SER A 47 -14.92 -16.76 5.30
N ARG A 48 -13.92 -16.30 6.01
CA ARG A 48 -12.79 -17.10 6.52
C ARG A 48 -12.86 -17.35 8.03
N GLN A 49 -13.91 -16.94 8.72
CA GLN A 49 -14.09 -17.24 10.14
C GLN A 49 -14.07 -18.77 10.39
N GLY A 50 -13.37 -19.18 11.45
CA GLY A 50 -13.19 -20.60 11.80
C GLY A 50 -12.13 -21.35 10.96
N ARG A 51 -11.47 -20.67 10.01
CA ARG A 51 -10.35 -21.25 9.26
C ARG A 51 -9.02 -21.08 10.02
N PRO A 52 -7.99 -21.89 9.70
CA PRO A 52 -6.65 -21.68 10.27
C PRO A 52 -6.18 -20.24 10.06
N VAL A 53 -5.64 -19.63 11.11
CA VAL A 53 -5.16 -18.24 11.07
C VAL A 53 -3.75 -18.21 10.49
N PHE A 54 -3.51 -17.28 9.59
CA PHE A 54 -2.17 -16.91 9.12
C PHE A 54 -1.92 -15.44 9.45
N VAL A 55 -0.92 -15.17 10.27
CA VAL A 55 -0.51 -13.81 10.65
C VAL A 55 0.75 -13.44 9.88
N LEU A 56 0.66 -12.40 9.07
CA LEU A 56 1.85 -11.77 8.48
C LEU A 56 2.40 -10.75 9.46
N HIS A 57 3.65 -10.96 9.88
CA HIS A 57 4.37 -10.00 10.71
C HIS A 57 5.19 -9.07 9.81
N ASP A 58 4.83 -7.79 9.80
CA ASP A 58 5.43 -6.76 8.95
C ASP A 58 6.15 -5.72 9.81
N GLY A 59 7.30 -5.22 9.34
CA GLY A 59 7.98 -4.07 9.92
C GLY A 59 7.23 -2.79 9.59
N PRO A 60 6.75 -2.04 10.61
CA PRO A 60 5.99 -0.82 10.35
C PRO A 60 6.89 0.29 9.80
N PRO A 61 6.41 1.10 8.83
CA PRO A 61 7.15 2.27 8.38
C PRO A 61 7.20 3.36 9.46
N TYR A 62 8.25 4.17 9.45
CA TYR A 62 8.30 5.38 10.27
C TYR A 62 7.28 6.41 9.81
N ALA A 63 6.56 7.01 10.77
CA ALA A 63 5.60 8.09 10.51
C ALA A 63 6.32 9.45 10.37
N ASN A 64 7.17 9.61 9.34
CA ASN A 64 8.03 10.79 9.19
C ASN A 64 8.14 11.35 7.76
N GLY A 65 7.20 10.99 6.88
CA GLY A 65 7.17 11.46 5.49
C GLY A 65 6.17 10.65 4.67
N HIS A 66 6.05 10.98 3.38
CA HIS A 66 5.32 10.15 2.43
C HIS A 66 5.99 8.79 2.25
N ILE A 67 5.24 7.81 1.81
CA ILE A 67 5.81 6.50 1.47
C ILE A 67 6.79 6.66 0.30
N HIS A 68 7.87 5.91 0.35
CA HIS A 68 8.85 5.84 -0.74
C HIS A 68 8.76 4.50 -1.48
N LEU A 69 9.45 4.39 -2.61
CA LEU A 69 9.39 3.19 -3.46
C LEU A 69 9.71 1.89 -2.69
N GLY A 70 10.64 1.93 -1.74
CA GLY A 70 10.95 0.76 -0.88
C GLY A 70 9.77 0.35 0.00
N THR A 71 9.04 1.32 0.58
CA THR A 71 7.81 1.05 1.33
C THR A 71 6.73 0.47 0.41
N ALA A 72 6.54 1.05 -0.77
CA ALA A 72 5.58 0.56 -1.75
C ALA A 72 5.89 -0.89 -2.15
N MET A 73 7.15 -1.22 -2.46
CA MET A 73 7.57 -2.59 -2.79
C MET A 73 7.28 -3.56 -1.63
N ASN A 74 7.58 -3.17 -0.39
CA ASN A 74 7.29 -4.00 0.78
C ASN A 74 5.78 -4.27 0.90
N LYS A 75 4.93 -3.23 0.76
CA LYS A 75 3.47 -3.39 0.85
C LYS A 75 2.90 -4.25 -0.27
N VAL A 76 3.40 -4.14 -1.49
CA VAL A 76 3.02 -5.01 -2.60
C VAL A 76 3.39 -6.48 -2.32
N LEU A 77 4.58 -6.76 -1.77
CA LEU A 77 4.97 -8.12 -1.39
C LEU A 77 4.08 -8.68 -0.27
N ASN A 78 3.75 -7.86 0.73
CA ASN A 78 2.82 -8.23 1.80
C ASN A 78 1.43 -8.56 1.25
N ASP A 79 0.93 -7.76 0.31
CA ASP A 79 -0.35 -7.99 -0.36
C ASP A 79 -0.38 -9.33 -1.10
N PHE A 80 0.70 -9.67 -1.83
CA PHE A 80 0.82 -10.97 -2.47
C PHE A 80 0.75 -12.13 -1.47
N ILE A 81 1.44 -12.03 -0.33
CA ILE A 81 1.42 -13.08 0.70
C ILE A 81 0.03 -13.22 1.31
N VAL A 82 -0.56 -12.11 1.75
CA VAL A 82 -1.89 -12.12 2.39
C VAL A 82 -2.96 -12.64 1.44
N LYS A 83 -2.98 -12.17 0.20
CA LYS A 83 -3.93 -12.63 -0.83
C LYS A 83 -3.75 -14.10 -1.16
N SER A 84 -2.51 -14.56 -1.34
CA SER A 84 -2.25 -15.97 -1.63
C SER A 84 -2.71 -16.90 -0.49
N LYS A 85 -2.43 -16.52 0.75
CA LYS A 85 -2.88 -17.28 1.94
C LYS A 85 -4.40 -17.28 2.07
N THR A 86 -5.04 -16.13 1.83
CA THR A 86 -6.50 -16.03 1.81
C THR A 86 -7.11 -16.92 0.74
N MET A 87 -6.56 -16.94 -0.48
CA MET A 87 -7.00 -17.82 -1.56
C MET A 87 -6.75 -19.31 -1.25
N ALA A 88 -5.69 -19.62 -0.52
CA ALA A 88 -5.41 -20.96 -0.02
C ALA A 88 -6.32 -21.40 1.15
N GLY A 89 -7.27 -20.57 1.57
CA GLY A 89 -8.29 -20.91 2.56
C GLY A 89 -7.99 -20.50 4.00
N TYR A 90 -6.92 -19.76 4.25
CA TYR A 90 -6.60 -19.24 5.59
C TYR A 90 -7.41 -17.99 5.92
N LEU A 91 -7.62 -17.75 7.21
CA LEU A 91 -7.97 -16.44 7.74
C LEU A 91 -6.67 -15.63 7.88
N ALA A 92 -6.43 -14.72 6.94
CA ALA A 92 -5.21 -13.94 6.86
C ALA A 92 -5.51 -12.43 7.01
N PRO A 93 -5.82 -11.94 8.23
CA PRO A 93 -6.04 -10.52 8.46
C PRO A 93 -4.72 -9.75 8.30
N TYR A 94 -4.78 -8.60 7.65
CA TYR A 94 -3.67 -7.65 7.57
C TYR A 94 -4.01 -6.40 8.37
N LEU A 95 -3.21 -6.12 9.39
CA LEU A 95 -3.34 -4.95 10.25
C LEU A 95 -2.12 -4.05 10.05
N PRO A 96 -2.25 -2.94 9.30
CA PRO A 96 -1.16 -2.00 9.13
C PRO A 96 -0.83 -1.30 10.45
N GLY A 97 0.46 -1.00 10.65
CA GLY A 97 0.96 -0.26 11.79
C GLY A 97 1.99 0.76 11.38
N TRP A 98 2.40 1.61 12.32
CA TRP A 98 3.42 2.65 12.12
C TRP A 98 4.40 2.68 13.29
N ASP A 99 5.67 2.96 12.98
CA ASP A 99 6.66 3.30 14.00
C ASP A 99 6.60 4.82 14.24
N CYS A 100 6.20 5.19 15.45
CA CYS A 100 5.91 6.58 15.83
C CYS A 100 6.99 7.15 16.77
N HIS A 101 8.12 6.47 16.94
CA HIS A 101 9.15 6.84 17.92
C HIS A 101 10.55 6.90 17.32
N GLY A 102 11.48 7.44 18.10
CA GLY A 102 12.90 7.41 17.83
C GLY A 102 13.44 8.54 16.97
N LEU A 103 14.74 8.46 16.70
CA LEU A 103 15.53 9.48 16.03
C LEU A 103 14.96 10.00 14.70
N PRO A 104 14.36 9.18 13.82
CA PRO A 104 13.83 9.69 12.57
C PRO A 104 12.78 10.79 12.74
N ILE A 105 11.92 10.67 13.75
CA ILE A 105 10.90 11.68 14.08
C ILE A 105 11.53 12.85 14.84
N GLU A 106 12.33 12.55 15.86
CA GLU A 106 12.96 13.57 16.70
C GLU A 106 13.85 14.52 15.90
N ILE A 107 14.66 14.01 14.95
CA ILE A 107 15.49 14.83 14.08
C ILE A 107 14.66 15.78 13.21
N HIS A 108 13.52 15.31 12.69
CA HIS A 108 12.65 16.16 11.89
C HIS A 108 12.00 17.27 12.72
N VAL A 109 11.49 16.94 13.90
CA VAL A 109 10.88 17.91 14.82
C VAL A 109 11.93 18.89 15.34
N ASP A 110 13.13 18.42 15.64
CA ASP A 110 14.26 19.25 16.02
C ASP A 110 14.57 20.31 14.97
N LYS A 111 14.64 19.92 13.70
CA LYS A 111 14.85 20.83 12.58
C LYS A 111 13.69 21.82 12.39
N LEU A 112 12.45 21.40 12.62
CA LEU A 112 11.27 22.25 12.50
C LEU A 112 11.22 23.31 13.61
N LEU A 113 11.59 22.95 14.82
CA LEU A 113 11.59 23.84 15.97
C LEU A 113 12.80 24.77 15.99
N GLY A 114 13.96 24.32 15.49
CA GLY A 114 15.18 25.10 15.48
C GLY A 114 15.54 25.61 16.89
N GLU A 115 15.82 26.91 17.02
CA GLU A 115 16.20 27.54 18.31
C GLU A 115 15.10 27.46 19.38
N LYS A 116 13.83 27.39 18.99
CA LYS A 116 12.69 27.29 19.93
C LYS A 116 12.75 26.04 20.79
N LYS A 117 13.40 24.98 20.31
CA LYS A 117 13.58 23.72 21.08
C LYS A 117 14.29 23.97 22.41
N LYS A 118 15.25 24.90 22.45
CA LYS A 118 16.04 25.19 23.65
C LYS A 118 15.21 25.73 24.82
N GLU A 119 14.06 26.30 24.52
CA GLU A 119 13.14 26.91 25.49
C GLU A 119 12.03 25.94 25.90
N LEU A 120 11.88 24.78 25.21
CA LEU A 120 10.82 23.84 25.45
C LEU A 120 11.22 22.79 26.53
N PRO A 121 10.35 22.50 27.49
CA PRO A 121 10.52 21.37 28.36
C PRO A 121 10.44 20.05 27.54
N ILE A 122 11.11 18.99 28.03
CA ILE A 122 11.16 17.68 27.37
C ILE A 122 9.77 17.12 27.06
N THR A 123 8.81 17.36 27.94
CA THR A 123 7.42 16.91 27.76
C THR A 123 6.77 17.59 26.56
N ALA A 124 6.96 18.90 26.39
CA ALA A 124 6.44 19.64 25.24
C ALA A 124 7.09 19.19 23.93
N PHE A 125 8.41 18.96 23.92
CA PHE A 125 9.09 18.39 22.76
C PHE A 125 8.52 17.02 22.36
N ARG A 126 8.21 16.15 23.32
CA ARG A 126 7.56 14.85 23.06
C ARG A 126 6.18 14.99 22.47
N GLU A 127 5.38 15.95 22.93
CA GLU A 127 4.05 16.20 22.34
C GLU A 127 4.16 16.71 20.89
N GLU A 128 5.16 17.54 20.58
CA GLU A 128 5.45 17.94 19.17
C GLU A 128 5.82 16.73 18.31
N CYS A 129 6.67 15.82 18.82
CA CYS A 129 7.02 14.58 18.12
C CYS A 129 5.79 13.71 17.87
N LYS A 130 4.92 13.57 18.86
CA LYS A 130 3.66 12.83 18.75
C LYS A 130 2.72 13.45 17.72
N ALA A 131 2.53 14.77 17.77
CA ALA A 131 1.69 15.48 16.81
C ALA A 131 2.21 15.32 15.37
N TYR A 132 3.54 15.40 15.20
CA TYR A 132 4.20 15.16 13.92
C TYR A 132 3.93 13.74 13.41
N ALA A 133 4.13 12.71 14.24
CA ALA A 133 3.90 11.33 13.86
C ALA A 133 2.44 11.07 13.48
N LEU A 134 1.48 11.56 14.27
CA LEU A 134 0.05 11.40 14.00
C LEU A 134 -0.33 11.99 12.64
N LYS A 135 0.19 13.17 12.30
CA LYS A 135 0.00 13.78 10.98
C LYS A 135 0.45 12.86 9.85
N PHE A 136 1.62 12.23 9.98
CA PHE A 136 2.15 11.36 8.93
C PHE A 136 1.49 9.99 8.89
N ILE A 137 0.93 9.50 9.98
CA ILE A 137 0.05 8.32 9.95
C ILE A 137 -1.13 8.56 9.00
N ASP A 138 -1.81 9.70 9.11
CA ASP A 138 -2.96 10.00 8.26
C ASP A 138 -2.57 10.17 6.78
N ILE A 139 -1.44 10.82 6.52
CA ILE A 139 -0.89 10.97 5.17
C ILE A 139 -0.57 9.59 4.58
N GLN A 140 0.22 8.77 5.28
CA GLN A 140 0.62 7.45 4.78
C GLN A 140 -0.57 6.48 4.65
N ARG A 141 -1.59 6.62 5.49
CA ARG A 141 -2.83 5.84 5.34
C ARG A 141 -3.57 6.19 4.05
N ALA A 142 -3.47 7.42 3.60
CA ALA A 142 -4.06 7.85 2.33
C ALA A 142 -3.19 7.49 1.11
N ASP A 143 -1.86 7.33 1.31
CA ASP A 143 -0.90 6.95 0.26
C ASP A 143 -0.98 5.44 -0.06
N VAL A 144 -1.48 4.59 0.83
CA VAL A 144 -1.58 3.13 0.73
C VAL A 144 -3.01 2.68 0.45
#